data_358352e6d9c535fadb9b9ccc2bbe0a7e
#
_entry.id   358352e6d9c535fadb9b9ccc2bbe0a7e
#
_cell.length_a   1.000
_cell.length_b   1.000
_cell.length_c   1.000
_cell.angle_alpha   90.00
_cell.angle_beta   90.00
_cell.angle_gamma   90.00
#
_symmetry.space_group_name_H-M   'P 1'
#
loop_
_entity.id
_entity.type
_entity.pdbx_description
1 polymer ?
#
loop_
_entity_poly.entity_id
_entity_poly.type
_entity_poly.pdbx_seq_one_letter_code
_entity_poly.pdbx_strand_id
1 'polypeptide(L)'
;MKSPLQVIKLLNCLLLSTALSVFALDPVMNHETALTTYVESLNTHSWDQIAPHVTEDAVFVFTEDTFVGKAAAKAAFEKTFKLIENEVFSLHDIVWTVVTDDVAVCRYEFRWKGLISGQEAEGGGRGTTILQKVDGRWLIAHEHLGPYARKS
;
A
#
# COMPACT_ATOMS: atom_id res chain seq x y z
N MET A 1 39.19 -72.82 -24.34
CA MET A 1 38.13 -72.30 -25.15
C MET A 1 37.35 -71.24 -24.30
N LYS A 2 37.58 -69.98 -24.57
CA LYS A 2 37.16 -68.86 -23.73
C LYS A 2 36.07 -68.11 -24.41
N SER A 3 34.91 -67.95 -23.77
CA SER A 3 33.78 -67.18 -24.18
C SER A 3 34.01 -65.68 -23.90
N PRO A 4 33.67 -64.75 -24.80
CA PRO A 4 33.84 -63.30 -24.51
C PRO A 4 32.61 -62.74 -23.81
N LEU A 5 32.91 -62.02 -22.72
CA LEU A 5 31.94 -61.19 -22.00
C LEU A 5 31.43 -60.03 -22.87
N GLN A 6 30.10 -59.91 -22.97
CA GLN A 6 29.47 -58.75 -23.53
C GLN A 6 29.44 -57.65 -22.48
N VAL A 7 30.03 -56.52 -22.82
CA VAL A 7 29.97 -55.28 -22.05
C VAL A 7 28.71 -54.54 -22.48
N ILE A 8 27.70 -54.51 -21.59
CA ILE A 8 26.51 -53.67 -21.75
C ILE A 8 26.83 -52.24 -21.35
N LYS A 9 26.92 -51.34 -22.31
CA LYS A 9 27.01 -49.91 -22.07
C LYS A 9 25.62 -49.40 -21.63
N LEU A 10 25.45 -49.07 -20.35
CA LEU A 10 24.34 -48.31 -19.83
C LEU A 10 24.49 -46.85 -20.29
N LEU A 11 23.64 -46.44 -21.21
CA LEU A 11 23.48 -45.05 -21.64
C LEU A 11 22.62 -44.33 -20.61
N ASN A 12 23.25 -43.58 -19.72
CA ASN A 12 22.59 -42.73 -18.73
C ASN A 12 22.03 -41.53 -19.46
N CYS A 13 20.72 -41.54 -19.79
CA CYS A 13 20.02 -40.40 -20.36
C CYS A 13 19.67 -39.43 -19.22
N LEU A 14 20.51 -38.42 -19.04
CA LEU A 14 20.30 -37.34 -18.07
C LEU A 14 19.19 -36.43 -18.63
N LEU A 15 17.96 -36.65 -18.20
CA LEU A 15 16.83 -35.73 -18.48
C LEU A 15 17.06 -34.46 -17.65
N LEU A 16 17.59 -33.43 -18.31
CA LEU A 16 17.63 -32.08 -17.76
C LEU A 16 16.20 -31.53 -17.78
N SER A 17 15.49 -31.65 -16.67
CA SER A 17 14.22 -30.98 -16.46
C SER A 17 14.50 -29.49 -16.23
N THR A 18 14.38 -28.68 -17.29
CA THR A 18 14.33 -27.23 -17.16
C THR A 18 12.98 -26.84 -16.56
N ALA A 19 12.95 -26.64 -15.26
CA ALA A 19 11.82 -26.01 -14.61
C ALA A 19 11.72 -24.58 -15.14
N LEU A 20 10.81 -24.34 -16.09
CA LEU A 20 10.41 -23.01 -16.51
C LEU A 20 9.65 -22.40 -15.32
N SER A 21 10.34 -21.58 -14.51
CA SER A 21 9.68 -20.75 -13.51
C SER A 21 8.79 -19.77 -14.26
N VAL A 22 7.51 -20.08 -14.31
CA VAL A 22 6.49 -19.11 -14.71
C VAL A 22 6.48 -18.06 -13.61
N PHE A 23 7.17 -16.94 -13.84
CA PHE A 23 6.92 -15.74 -13.06
C PHE A 23 5.47 -15.36 -13.32
N ALA A 24 4.59 -15.63 -12.36
CA ALA A 24 3.28 -15.02 -12.35
C ALA A 24 3.55 -13.51 -12.33
N LEU A 25 3.22 -12.83 -13.42
CA LEU A 25 3.15 -11.38 -13.42
C LEU A 25 2.07 -11.04 -12.41
N ASP A 26 2.48 -10.44 -11.28
CA ASP A 26 1.53 -9.86 -10.35
C ASP A 26 0.59 -8.97 -11.17
N PRO A 27 -0.72 -9.06 -10.97
CA PRO A 27 -1.66 -8.23 -11.72
C PRO A 27 -1.23 -6.78 -11.55
N VAL A 28 -1.00 -6.09 -12.68
CA VAL A 28 -0.61 -4.66 -12.65
C VAL A 28 -1.68 -3.93 -11.87
N MET A 29 -1.34 -3.59 -10.63
CA MET A 29 -2.26 -2.95 -9.70
C MET A 29 -2.58 -1.56 -10.25
N ASN A 30 -3.85 -1.28 -10.54
CA ASN A 30 -4.28 0.05 -10.96
C ASN A 30 -4.32 1.02 -9.76
N HIS A 31 -4.49 2.31 -10.02
CA HIS A 31 -4.51 3.35 -8.99
C HIS A 31 -5.66 3.17 -7.97
N GLU A 32 -6.81 2.62 -8.39
CA GLU A 32 -7.96 2.38 -7.49
C GLU A 32 -7.64 1.26 -6.49
N THR A 33 -7.09 0.16 -6.98
CA THR A 33 -6.64 -0.96 -6.12
C THR A 33 -5.51 -0.52 -5.20
N ALA A 34 -4.57 0.31 -5.69
CA ALA A 34 -3.48 0.84 -4.87
C ALA A 34 -3.99 1.71 -3.72
N LEU A 35 -4.98 2.58 -3.97
CA LEU A 35 -5.63 3.36 -2.91
C LEU A 35 -6.35 2.47 -1.89
N THR A 36 -7.08 1.45 -2.36
CA THR A 36 -7.78 0.51 -1.49
C THR A 36 -6.80 -0.25 -0.58
N THR A 37 -5.72 -0.79 -1.16
CA THR A 37 -4.70 -1.53 -0.40
C THR A 37 -3.97 -0.61 0.60
N TYR A 38 -3.72 0.65 0.23
CA TYR A 38 -3.19 1.64 1.16
C TYR A 38 -4.14 1.83 2.36
N VAL A 39 -5.43 2.03 2.15
CA VAL A 39 -6.43 2.18 3.23
C VAL A 39 -6.50 0.93 4.11
N GLU A 40 -6.46 -0.26 3.51
CA GLU A 40 -6.39 -1.51 4.25
C GLU A 40 -5.13 -1.57 5.12
N SER A 41 -3.99 -1.10 4.60
CA SER A 41 -2.74 -1.06 5.36
C SER A 41 -2.79 -0.08 6.55
N LEU A 42 -3.50 1.06 6.43
CA LEU A 42 -3.73 1.99 7.55
C LEU A 42 -4.44 1.29 8.72
N ASN A 43 -5.45 0.48 8.41
CA ASN A 43 -6.23 -0.26 9.40
C ASN A 43 -5.45 -1.40 10.09
N THR A 44 -4.22 -1.70 9.68
CA THR A 44 -3.32 -2.60 10.39
C THR A 44 -2.61 -1.92 11.57
N HIS A 45 -2.61 -0.59 11.63
CA HIS A 45 -1.85 0.25 12.58
C HIS A 45 -0.35 -0.06 12.60
N SER A 46 0.20 -0.53 11.50
CA SER A 46 1.60 -0.90 11.34
C SER A 46 2.26 -0.10 10.23
N TRP A 47 3.24 0.72 10.58
CA TRP A 47 4.00 1.44 9.57
C TRP A 47 4.68 0.52 8.56
N ASP A 48 5.14 -0.65 8.97
CA ASP A 48 5.80 -1.60 8.07
C ASP A 48 4.85 -2.14 6.98
N GLN A 49 3.53 -2.12 7.25
CA GLN A 49 2.50 -2.45 6.26
C GLN A 49 2.15 -1.25 5.37
N ILE A 50 2.27 -0.02 5.89
CA ILE A 50 1.95 1.22 5.17
C ILE A 50 3.11 1.65 4.24
N ALA A 51 4.34 1.58 4.73
CA ALA A 51 5.53 2.08 4.05
C ALA A 51 5.72 1.59 2.60
N PRO A 52 5.37 0.34 2.22
CA PRO A 52 5.46 -0.12 0.84
C PRO A 52 4.53 0.60 -0.14
N HIS A 53 3.50 1.29 0.35
CA HIS A 53 2.49 1.99 -0.45
C HIS A 53 2.76 3.49 -0.59
N VAL A 54 3.87 4.00 -0.03
CA VAL A 54 4.18 5.43 0.06
C VAL A 54 5.49 5.72 -0.66
N THR A 55 5.60 6.86 -1.38
CA THR A 55 6.87 7.30 -1.99
C THR A 55 7.85 7.77 -0.92
N GLU A 56 9.16 7.78 -1.23
CA GLU A 56 10.20 8.20 -0.28
C GLU A 56 10.06 9.67 0.16
N ASP A 57 9.59 10.51 -0.75
CA ASP A 57 9.42 11.96 -0.60
C ASP A 57 7.96 12.38 -0.37
N ALA A 58 7.09 11.43 -0.03
CA ALA A 58 5.66 11.70 0.17
C ALA A 58 5.40 12.85 1.14
N VAL A 59 4.36 13.61 0.85
CA VAL A 59 3.91 14.73 1.70
C VAL A 59 2.53 14.43 2.26
N PHE A 60 2.43 14.45 3.58
CA PHE A 60 1.17 14.32 4.30
C PHE A 60 0.83 15.63 5.00
N VAL A 61 -0.34 16.17 4.72
CA VAL A 61 -0.87 17.40 5.33
C VAL A 61 -2.07 17.00 6.19
N PHE A 62 -1.89 17.04 7.50
CA PHE A 62 -2.95 16.80 8.48
C PHE A 62 -3.35 18.10 9.17
N THR A 63 -4.35 18.06 10.02
CA THR A 63 -4.87 19.27 10.69
C THR A 63 -3.80 20.00 11.50
N GLU A 64 -2.88 19.27 12.12
CA GLU A 64 -1.88 19.80 13.02
C GLU A 64 -0.58 20.23 12.34
N ASP A 65 -0.19 19.60 11.23
CA ASP A 65 1.12 19.87 10.60
C ASP A 65 1.25 19.27 9.20
N THR A 66 2.40 19.53 8.55
CA THR A 66 2.83 18.95 7.29
C THR A 66 4.06 18.08 7.50
N PHE A 67 3.97 16.83 7.05
CA PHE A 67 5.01 15.81 7.20
C PHE A 67 5.61 15.48 5.85
N VAL A 68 6.92 15.71 5.68
CA VAL A 68 7.64 15.52 4.40
C VAL A 68 8.59 14.34 4.52
N GLY A 69 8.42 13.38 3.60
CA GLY A 69 9.20 12.15 3.52
C GLY A 69 8.74 11.04 4.48
N LYS A 70 9.10 9.81 4.16
CA LYS A 70 8.70 8.61 4.89
C LYS A 70 9.00 8.65 6.39
N ALA A 71 10.14 9.22 6.81
CA ALA A 71 10.51 9.25 8.22
C ALA A 71 9.57 10.15 9.04
N ALA A 72 9.19 11.32 8.50
CA ALA A 72 8.24 12.21 9.15
C ALA A 72 6.82 11.61 9.12
N ALA A 73 6.42 11.01 8.00
CA ALA A 73 5.15 10.30 7.88
C ALA A 73 5.04 9.18 8.91
N LYS A 74 6.06 8.33 9.06
CA LYS A 74 6.11 7.27 10.07
C LYS A 74 5.81 7.81 11.46
N ALA A 75 6.50 8.87 11.86
CA ALA A 75 6.32 9.47 13.20
C ALA A 75 4.89 9.99 13.40
N ALA A 76 4.28 10.58 12.36
CA ALA A 76 2.91 11.07 12.40
C ALA A 76 1.90 9.93 12.54
N PHE A 77 2.00 8.88 11.73
CA PHE A 77 1.11 7.72 11.80
C PHE A 77 1.24 6.98 13.13
N GLU A 78 2.46 6.71 13.60
CA GLU A 78 2.68 6.06 14.90
C GLU A 78 2.14 6.88 16.08
N LYS A 79 2.16 8.22 15.99
CA LYS A 79 1.53 9.11 16.97
C LYS A 79 0.00 8.97 16.94
N THR A 80 -0.60 8.95 15.75
CA THR A 80 -2.05 8.77 15.56
C THR A 80 -2.51 7.42 16.10
N PHE A 81 -1.82 6.33 15.79
CA PHE A 81 -2.15 4.98 16.28
C PHE A 81 -2.07 4.83 17.80
N LYS A 82 -1.20 5.61 18.45
CA LYS A 82 -1.14 5.67 19.92
C LYS A 82 -2.26 6.53 20.53
N LEU A 83 -2.73 7.52 19.79
CA LEU A 83 -3.79 8.43 20.24
C LEU A 83 -5.17 7.80 20.08
N ILE A 84 -5.40 7.13 18.94
CA ILE A 84 -6.70 6.54 18.58
C ILE A 84 -6.52 5.01 18.57
N GLU A 85 -6.90 4.40 19.68
CA GLU A 85 -6.83 2.94 19.81
C GLU A 85 -7.95 2.27 18.97
N ASN A 86 -7.63 1.15 18.32
CA ASN A 86 -8.56 0.39 17.48
C ASN A 86 -9.23 1.25 16.39
N GLU A 87 -8.50 2.20 15.84
CA GLU A 87 -9.01 3.05 14.77
C GLU A 87 -9.47 2.22 13.57
N VAL A 88 -10.65 2.53 13.06
CA VAL A 88 -11.13 2.06 11.76
C VAL A 88 -11.29 3.26 10.86
N PHE A 89 -10.42 3.37 9.86
CA PHE A 89 -10.39 4.43 8.87
C PHE A 89 -11.05 3.97 7.57
N SER A 90 -11.84 4.83 6.93
CA SER A 90 -12.53 4.51 5.68
C SER A 90 -12.68 5.72 4.78
N LEU A 91 -12.71 5.48 3.46
CA LEU A 91 -12.96 6.48 2.43
C LEU A 91 -14.35 6.27 1.83
N HIS A 92 -15.02 7.38 1.53
CA HIS A 92 -16.36 7.44 0.96
C HIS A 92 -16.38 8.46 -0.18
N ASP A 93 -17.30 8.28 -1.13
CA ASP A 93 -17.56 9.22 -2.22
C ASP A 93 -16.28 9.60 -3.01
N ILE A 94 -15.46 8.59 -3.30
CA ILE A 94 -14.20 8.76 -4.02
C ILE A 94 -14.49 9.22 -5.45
N VAL A 95 -13.90 10.34 -5.85
CA VAL A 95 -13.99 10.90 -7.19
C VAL A 95 -12.58 11.10 -7.74
N TRP A 96 -12.24 10.39 -8.78
CA TRP A 96 -11.00 10.57 -9.52
C TRP A 96 -11.11 11.81 -10.39
N THR A 97 -10.28 12.81 -10.15
CA THR A 97 -10.31 14.12 -10.84
C THR A 97 -9.26 14.21 -11.94
N VAL A 98 -8.17 13.46 -11.80
CA VAL A 98 -7.11 13.34 -12.81
C VAL A 98 -6.67 11.88 -12.84
N VAL A 99 -6.53 11.31 -14.03
CA VAL A 99 -5.92 10.00 -14.23
C VAL A 99 -5.11 10.06 -15.51
N THR A 100 -3.81 9.83 -15.39
CA THR A 100 -2.85 9.70 -16.50
C THR A 100 -2.13 8.36 -16.37
N ASP A 101 -1.14 8.12 -17.20
CA ASP A 101 -0.34 6.88 -17.14
C ASP A 101 0.50 6.80 -15.84
N ASP A 102 0.90 7.94 -15.26
CA ASP A 102 1.85 8.03 -14.17
C ASP A 102 1.34 8.76 -12.92
N VAL A 103 0.23 9.49 -13.02
CA VAL A 103 -0.35 10.27 -11.92
C VAL A 103 -1.85 10.06 -11.86
N ALA A 104 -2.36 9.82 -10.65
CA ALA A 104 -3.79 9.80 -10.38
C ALA A 104 -4.10 10.65 -9.15
N VAL A 105 -5.18 11.44 -9.24
CA VAL A 105 -5.62 12.33 -8.17
C VAL A 105 -7.07 12.03 -7.85
N CYS A 106 -7.36 11.79 -6.59
CA CYS A 106 -8.74 11.65 -6.12
C CYS A 106 -9.03 12.59 -4.95
N ARG A 107 -10.30 12.93 -4.81
CA ARG A 107 -10.89 13.54 -3.63
C ARG A 107 -11.95 12.62 -3.05
N TYR A 108 -12.17 12.71 -1.72
CA TYR A 108 -13.11 11.83 -1.02
C TYR A 108 -13.56 12.46 0.29
N GLU A 109 -14.55 11.84 0.93
CA GLU A 109 -14.81 11.99 2.36
C GLU A 109 -14.11 10.88 3.11
N PHE A 110 -13.42 11.21 4.23
CA PHE A 110 -12.88 10.20 5.14
C PHE A 110 -13.67 10.18 6.43
N ARG A 111 -13.71 9.01 7.06
CA ARG A 111 -14.28 8.81 8.40
C ARG A 111 -13.36 7.90 9.19
N TRP A 112 -13.30 8.15 10.48
CA TRP A 112 -12.63 7.29 11.42
C TRP A 112 -13.45 7.12 12.69
N LYS A 113 -13.28 6.00 13.37
CA LYS A 113 -13.83 5.70 14.69
C LYS A 113 -12.82 4.87 15.45
N GLY A 114 -12.76 5.03 16.77
CA GLY A 114 -11.85 4.31 17.63
C GLY A 114 -12.03 4.70 19.09
N LEU A 115 -11.00 4.50 19.91
CA LEU A 115 -11.02 4.87 21.31
C LEU A 115 -9.95 5.95 21.57
N ILE A 116 -10.31 7.01 22.27
CA ILE A 116 -9.39 8.00 22.81
C ILE A 116 -9.50 7.98 24.32
N SER A 117 -8.40 7.60 25.01
CA SER A 117 -8.40 7.42 26.45
C SER A 117 -9.50 6.47 26.95
N GLY A 118 -9.73 5.38 26.21
CA GLY A 118 -10.73 4.37 26.52
C GLY A 118 -12.19 4.77 26.22
N GLN A 119 -12.45 5.94 25.65
CA GLN A 119 -13.78 6.41 25.28
C GLN A 119 -13.98 6.37 23.78
N GLU A 120 -15.17 5.96 23.34
CA GLU A 120 -15.54 5.98 21.93
C GLU A 120 -15.40 7.40 21.35
N ALA A 121 -14.75 7.49 20.22
CA ALA A 121 -14.55 8.74 19.48
C ALA A 121 -14.66 8.46 17.99
N GLU A 122 -15.16 9.43 17.25
CA GLU A 122 -15.26 9.38 15.80
C GLU A 122 -15.01 10.76 15.20
N GLY A 123 -14.61 10.77 13.95
CA GLY A 123 -14.41 12.00 13.19
C GLY A 123 -14.37 11.74 11.70
N GLY A 124 -14.14 12.82 10.97
CA GLY A 124 -14.06 12.75 9.51
C GLY A 124 -13.86 14.12 8.90
N GLY A 125 -13.77 14.12 7.59
CA GLY A 125 -13.52 15.32 6.81
C GLY A 125 -13.45 15.03 5.33
N ARG A 126 -12.72 15.88 4.62
CA ARG A 126 -12.47 15.75 3.18
C ARG A 126 -10.98 15.54 2.96
N GLY A 127 -10.66 14.63 2.05
CA GLY A 127 -9.31 14.34 1.68
C GLY A 127 -9.06 14.47 0.19
N THR A 128 -7.78 14.65 -0.13
CA THR A 128 -7.25 14.57 -1.48
C THR A 128 -5.98 13.73 -1.43
N THR A 129 -5.90 12.73 -2.32
CA THR A 129 -4.73 11.90 -2.47
C THR A 129 -4.20 11.98 -3.89
N ILE A 130 -2.87 12.10 -4.01
CA ILE A 130 -2.13 11.99 -5.26
C ILE A 130 -1.34 10.68 -5.22
N LEU A 131 -1.60 9.83 -6.20
CA LEU A 131 -0.79 8.65 -6.44
C LEU A 131 0.15 8.92 -7.61
N GLN A 132 1.37 8.45 -7.49
CA GLN A 132 2.38 8.49 -8.54
C GLN A 132 2.84 7.06 -8.86
N LYS A 133 3.09 6.82 -10.14
CA LYS A 133 3.63 5.53 -10.60
C LYS A 133 5.15 5.58 -10.54
N VAL A 134 5.73 4.76 -9.68
CA VAL A 134 7.18 4.62 -9.49
C VAL A 134 7.55 3.16 -9.76
N ASP A 135 8.44 2.91 -10.71
CA ASP A 135 8.88 1.56 -11.10
C ASP A 135 7.70 0.62 -11.40
N GLY A 136 6.67 1.14 -12.07
CA GLY A 136 5.47 0.40 -12.46
C GLY A 136 4.43 0.21 -11.35
N ARG A 137 4.67 0.71 -10.14
CA ARG A 137 3.78 0.61 -8.96
C ARG A 137 3.16 1.96 -8.63
N TRP A 138 1.86 1.97 -8.35
CA TRP A 138 1.15 3.14 -7.85
C TRP A 138 1.40 3.29 -6.35
N LEU A 139 1.96 4.44 -5.94
CA LEU A 139 2.29 4.78 -4.55
C LEU A 139 1.68 6.13 -4.17
N ILE A 140 1.35 6.30 -2.90
CA ILE A 140 0.90 7.57 -2.34
C ILE A 140 2.08 8.57 -2.33
N ALA A 141 1.95 9.64 -3.08
CA ALA A 141 2.93 10.72 -3.13
C ALA A 141 2.49 11.94 -2.31
N HIS A 142 1.18 12.15 -2.16
CA HIS A 142 0.64 13.23 -1.34
C HIS A 142 -0.72 12.83 -0.79
N GLU A 143 -0.98 13.19 0.47
CA GLU A 143 -2.30 13.11 1.07
C GLU A 143 -2.57 14.35 1.91
N HIS A 144 -3.74 14.94 1.71
CA HIS A 144 -4.24 16.04 2.54
C HIS A 144 -5.57 15.65 3.15
N LEU A 145 -5.63 15.66 4.49
CA LEU A 145 -6.84 15.40 5.27
C LEU A 145 -7.22 16.66 6.05
N GLY A 146 -8.38 17.22 5.73
CA GLY A 146 -8.94 18.38 6.41
C GLY A 146 -10.27 18.04 7.10
N PRO A 147 -10.49 18.43 8.35
CA PRO A 147 -11.76 18.17 9.04
C PRO A 147 -12.92 18.94 8.39
N TYR A 148 -14.15 18.48 8.64
CA TYR A 148 -15.30 19.28 8.30
C TYR A 148 -15.27 20.63 9.05
N ALA A 149 -15.75 21.69 8.40
CA ALA A 149 -15.93 22.95 9.08
C ALA A 149 -16.84 22.76 10.31
N ARG A 150 -16.41 23.29 11.46
CA ARG A 150 -17.28 23.31 12.66
C ARG A 150 -18.56 24.08 12.30
N LYS A 151 -19.71 23.46 12.52
CA LYS A 151 -20.98 24.20 12.47
C LYS A 151 -20.96 25.19 13.62
N SER A 152 -20.99 26.48 13.30
CA SER A 152 -21.17 27.58 14.25
C SER A 152 -22.58 27.55 14.84
#